data_7ae4cc5a1a1efb12744a17e7bff1ba9a
#
_entry.id   7ae4cc5a1a1efb12744a17e7bff1ba9a
#
_cell.length_a   1.000
_cell.length_b   1.000
_cell.length_c   1.000
_cell.angle_alpha   90.00
_cell.angle_beta   90.00
_cell.angle_gamma   90.00
#
_symmetry.space_group_name_H-M   'P 1'
#
loop_
_entity.id
_entity.type
_entity.pdbx_description
1 polymer ?
#
loop_
_entity_poly.entity_id
_entity_poly.type
_entity_poly.pdbx_seq_one_letter_code
_entity_poly.pdbx_strand_id
1 'polypeptide(L)'
;DVPSNDVKHEVVSFLYMNMHKFAEGKGKAFSYFSIVAKNYLILHNNNNYKKMKQTDSEEVTDYKRDPVSESTRDDFLQAKKEYVDLFIGYWTNNLTTIFKRKQDIDVANAVLYLMEKRHNIDNFNKKALYIMIREMTNSNTQHITRVVTVMKKHHVNLQYNYLTTGSIETKFTGSWDNL
;
A
#
# COMPACT_ATOMS: atom_id res chain seq x y z
N ASP A 1 20.04 -21.65 -4.39
CA ASP A 1 18.61 -21.75 -4.80
C ASP A 1 17.87 -22.56 -3.76
N VAL A 2 17.06 -21.89 -2.94
CA VAL A 2 16.13 -22.60 -2.04
C VAL A 2 15.05 -23.22 -2.93
N PRO A 3 14.84 -24.53 -2.93
CA PRO A 3 13.83 -25.16 -3.76
C PRO A 3 12.46 -24.54 -3.50
N SER A 4 11.72 -24.22 -4.55
CA SER A 4 10.37 -23.60 -4.46
C SER A 4 9.41 -24.39 -3.55
N ASN A 5 9.66 -25.69 -3.35
CA ASN A 5 8.88 -26.53 -2.45
C ASN A 5 9.16 -26.24 -0.96
N ASP A 6 10.38 -25.89 -0.59
CA ASP A 6 10.71 -25.59 0.81
C ASP A 6 10.02 -24.32 1.27
N VAL A 7 10.00 -23.28 0.42
CA VAL A 7 9.27 -22.03 0.70
C VAL A 7 7.77 -22.26 0.83
N LYS A 8 7.19 -23.15 0.01
CA LYS A 8 5.77 -23.51 0.13
C LYS A 8 5.47 -24.18 1.47
N HIS A 9 6.32 -25.13 1.89
CA HIS A 9 6.15 -25.80 3.18
C HIS A 9 6.30 -24.82 4.36
N GLU A 10 7.25 -23.90 4.29
CA GLU A 10 7.40 -22.86 5.30
C GLU A 10 6.16 -21.95 5.39
N VAL A 11 5.62 -21.52 4.25
CA VAL A 11 4.39 -20.70 4.22
C VAL A 11 3.23 -21.45 4.83
N VAL A 12 3.02 -22.72 4.46
CA VAL A 12 1.94 -23.56 5.00
C VAL A 12 2.10 -23.74 6.51
N SER A 13 3.30 -24.04 7.00
CA SER A 13 3.58 -24.17 8.42
C SER A 13 3.31 -22.86 9.18
N PHE A 14 3.72 -21.73 8.60
CA PHE A 14 3.46 -20.42 9.18
C PHE A 14 1.95 -20.09 9.24
N LEU A 15 1.21 -20.41 8.19
CA LEU A 15 -0.25 -20.24 8.18
C LEU A 15 -0.92 -21.10 9.24
N TYR A 16 -0.52 -22.35 9.36
CA TYR A 16 -1.04 -23.29 10.35
C TYR A 16 -0.81 -22.77 11.78
N MET A 17 0.39 -22.32 12.11
CA MET A 17 0.72 -21.74 13.42
C MET A 17 -0.11 -20.49 13.75
N ASN A 18 -0.50 -19.70 12.73
CA ASN A 18 -1.24 -18.46 12.91
C ASN A 18 -2.75 -18.60 12.66
N MET A 19 -3.25 -19.80 12.43
CA MET A 19 -4.66 -20.07 12.13
C MET A 19 -5.60 -19.62 13.25
N HIS A 20 -5.16 -19.72 14.50
CA HIS A 20 -5.91 -19.29 15.69
C HIS A 20 -6.17 -17.79 15.77
N LYS A 21 -5.43 -16.98 15.00
CA LYS A 21 -5.62 -15.52 14.93
C LYS A 21 -6.75 -15.09 14.01
N PHE A 22 -7.28 -16.04 13.23
CA PHE A 22 -8.44 -15.75 12.39
C PHE A 22 -9.70 -15.71 13.25
N ALA A 23 -10.43 -14.60 13.21
CA ALA A 23 -11.71 -14.46 13.91
C ALA A 23 -12.85 -14.54 12.89
N GLU A 24 -13.78 -15.47 13.10
CA GLU A 24 -15.01 -15.57 12.31
C GLU A 24 -15.79 -14.25 12.37
N GLY A 25 -16.33 -13.82 11.23
CA GLY A 25 -17.08 -12.57 11.11
C GLY A 25 -16.25 -11.33 10.72
N LYS A 26 -14.91 -11.41 10.72
CA LYS A 26 -14.04 -10.30 10.28
C LYS A 26 -13.64 -10.35 8.81
N GLY A 27 -14.20 -11.27 8.02
CA GLY A 27 -13.92 -11.41 6.59
C GLY A 27 -13.85 -12.86 6.14
N LYS A 28 -13.58 -13.07 4.85
CA LYS A 28 -13.44 -14.41 4.28
C LYS A 28 -12.10 -15.03 4.68
N ALA A 29 -12.12 -16.25 5.22
CA ALA A 29 -10.92 -16.98 5.63
C ALA A 29 -9.85 -17.03 4.51
N PHE A 30 -10.26 -17.31 3.28
CA PHE A 30 -9.34 -17.33 2.13
C PHE A 30 -8.63 -16.00 1.92
N SER A 31 -9.33 -14.87 2.00
CA SER A 31 -8.73 -13.54 1.85
C SER A 31 -7.73 -13.26 2.96
N TYR A 32 -8.08 -13.58 4.21
CA TYR A 32 -7.17 -13.43 5.35
C TYR A 32 -5.87 -14.23 5.17
N PHE A 33 -6.00 -15.54 4.88
CA PHE A 33 -4.81 -16.39 4.74
C PHE A 33 -3.97 -16.06 3.51
N SER A 34 -4.59 -15.62 2.42
CA SER A 34 -3.85 -15.14 1.23
C SER A 34 -2.97 -13.92 1.56
N ILE A 35 -3.47 -12.99 2.38
CA ILE A 35 -2.71 -11.82 2.81
C ILE A 35 -1.58 -12.22 3.76
N VAL A 36 -1.85 -13.10 4.72
CA VAL A 36 -0.86 -13.58 5.67
C VAL A 36 0.27 -14.31 4.94
N ALA A 37 -0.06 -15.17 3.96
CA ALA A 37 0.92 -15.85 3.11
C ALA A 37 1.78 -14.86 2.30
N LYS A 38 1.13 -13.88 1.67
CA LYS A 38 1.81 -12.84 0.89
C LYS A 38 2.78 -12.03 1.76
N ASN A 39 2.34 -11.60 2.93
CA ASN A 39 3.19 -10.84 3.85
C ASN A 39 4.38 -11.66 4.35
N TYR A 40 4.17 -12.95 4.61
CA TYR A 40 5.26 -13.88 4.96
C TYR A 40 6.28 -13.97 3.82
N LEU A 41 5.85 -14.18 2.58
CA LEU A 41 6.72 -14.27 1.41
C LEU A 41 7.52 -12.97 1.18
N ILE A 42 6.90 -11.81 1.35
CA ILE A 42 7.58 -10.52 1.25
C ILE A 42 8.67 -10.40 2.32
N LEU A 43 8.35 -10.79 3.57
CA LEU A 43 9.31 -10.75 4.67
C LEU A 43 10.46 -11.73 4.45
N HIS A 44 10.15 -12.94 4.01
CA HIS A 44 11.14 -13.97 3.68
C HIS A 44 12.11 -13.50 2.58
N ASN A 45 11.57 -12.94 1.48
CA ASN A 45 12.39 -12.40 0.39
C ASN A 45 13.26 -11.21 0.84
N ASN A 46 12.71 -10.30 1.65
CA ASN A 46 13.47 -9.18 2.20
C ASN A 46 14.61 -9.66 3.13
N ASN A 47 14.37 -10.69 3.94
CA ASN A 47 15.39 -11.28 4.82
C ASN A 47 16.47 -11.99 4.02
N ASN A 48 16.11 -12.74 2.99
CA ASN A 48 17.07 -13.39 2.09
C ASN A 48 17.90 -12.35 1.34
N TYR A 49 17.27 -11.28 0.83
CA TYR A 49 17.99 -10.18 0.19
C TYR A 49 18.98 -9.50 1.14
N LYS A 50 18.60 -9.28 2.40
CA LYS A 50 19.51 -8.73 3.43
C LYS A 50 20.67 -9.66 3.72
N LYS A 51 20.42 -10.98 3.84
CA LYS A 51 21.46 -11.98 4.04
C LYS A 51 22.43 -12.03 2.86
N MET A 52 21.93 -12.05 1.63
CA MET A 52 22.76 -11.99 0.42
C MET A 52 23.63 -10.73 0.41
N LYS A 53 23.05 -9.56 0.69
CA LYS A 53 23.78 -8.29 0.72
C LYS A 53 24.86 -8.22 1.83
N GLN A 54 24.68 -8.94 2.93
CA GLN A 54 25.68 -9.04 4.00
C GLN A 54 26.80 -10.02 3.64
N THR A 55 26.53 -11.03 2.79
CA THR A 55 27.52 -12.00 2.33
C THR A 55 28.33 -11.46 1.15
N ASP A 56 27.77 -10.54 0.36
CA ASP A 56 28.36 -9.98 -0.87
C ASP A 56 29.25 -8.74 -0.66
N SER A 57 29.90 -8.58 0.48
CA SER A 57 31.00 -7.62 0.56
C SER A 57 32.30 -8.12 -0.11
N GLU A 58 32.28 -9.32 -0.69
CA GLU A 58 33.39 -9.87 -1.50
C GLU A 58 32.83 -10.60 -2.73
N GLU A 59 32.68 -9.91 -3.81
CA GLU A 59 32.49 -10.31 -5.21
C GLU A 59 31.21 -9.79 -5.85
N VAL A 60 31.42 -8.82 -6.73
CA VAL A 60 30.43 -8.35 -7.69
C VAL A 60 30.23 -9.43 -8.75
N THR A 61 29.21 -10.25 -8.59
CA THR A 61 28.69 -11.08 -9.68
C THR A 61 27.25 -10.71 -9.97
N ASP A 62 27.02 -10.43 -11.24
CA ASP A 62 25.80 -10.06 -11.90
C ASP A 62 24.75 -11.17 -11.75
N TYR A 63 24.01 -11.19 -10.60
CA TYR A 63 22.93 -12.14 -10.42
C TYR A 63 21.71 -11.65 -11.20
N LYS A 64 21.47 -12.29 -12.34
CA LYS A 64 20.18 -12.28 -13.03
C LYS A 64 19.09 -12.50 -11.99
N ARG A 65 18.23 -11.51 -11.80
CA ARG A 65 16.97 -11.68 -11.07
C ARG A 65 16.24 -12.86 -11.69
N ASP A 66 16.00 -13.91 -10.88
CA ASP A 66 15.04 -14.92 -11.27
C ASP A 66 13.74 -14.21 -11.65
N PRO A 67 13.18 -14.49 -12.80
CA PRO A 67 11.91 -13.91 -13.18
C PRO A 67 10.85 -14.49 -12.21
N VAL A 68 10.52 -13.74 -11.16
CA VAL A 68 9.17 -13.84 -10.57
C VAL A 68 8.26 -13.85 -11.79
N SER A 69 7.51 -14.93 -12.00
CA SER A 69 6.80 -15.14 -13.27
C SER A 69 6.13 -13.82 -13.64
N GLU A 70 6.31 -13.40 -14.87
CA GLU A 70 5.85 -12.11 -15.39
C GLU A 70 4.36 -11.89 -15.03
N SER A 71 3.59 -12.96 -15.04
CA SER A 71 2.20 -13.06 -14.58
C SER A 71 2.01 -12.59 -13.12
N THR A 72 2.81 -13.05 -12.17
CA THR A 72 2.62 -12.67 -10.75
C THR A 72 2.98 -11.20 -10.49
N ARG A 73 3.91 -10.66 -11.27
CA ARG A 73 4.29 -9.24 -11.20
C ARG A 73 3.20 -8.36 -11.78
N ASP A 74 2.60 -8.77 -12.89
CA ASP A 74 1.52 -8.04 -13.55
C ASP A 74 0.25 -8.05 -12.70
N ASP A 75 -0.11 -9.18 -12.09
CA ASP A 75 -1.23 -9.27 -11.15
C ASP A 75 -1.05 -8.33 -9.95
N PHE A 76 0.18 -8.24 -9.42
CA PHE A 76 0.48 -7.34 -8.31
C PHE A 76 0.40 -5.86 -8.70
N LEU A 77 0.91 -5.52 -9.90
CA LEU A 77 0.85 -4.16 -10.41
C LEU A 77 -0.60 -3.76 -10.72
N GLN A 78 -1.39 -4.68 -11.25
CA GLN A 78 -2.80 -4.48 -11.54
C GLN A 78 -3.60 -4.26 -10.25
N ALA A 79 -3.42 -5.10 -9.23
CA ALA A 79 -4.09 -4.95 -7.94
C ALA A 79 -3.72 -3.61 -7.25
N LYS A 80 -2.46 -3.19 -7.38
CA LYS A 80 -2.01 -1.89 -6.86
C LYS A 80 -2.66 -0.72 -7.60
N LYS A 81 -2.79 -0.82 -8.92
CA LYS A 81 -3.45 0.19 -9.75
C LYS A 81 -4.92 0.31 -9.37
N GLU A 82 -5.61 -0.82 -9.30
CA GLU A 82 -7.02 -0.89 -8.90
C GLU A 82 -7.26 -0.27 -7.52
N TYR A 83 -6.44 -0.62 -6.52
CA TYR A 83 -6.55 -0.01 -5.20
C TYR A 83 -6.38 1.52 -5.24
N VAL A 84 -5.42 2.05 -6.01
CA VAL A 84 -5.23 3.50 -6.12
C VAL A 84 -6.45 4.17 -6.76
N ASP A 85 -7.05 3.56 -7.77
CA ASP A 85 -8.23 4.11 -8.43
C ASP A 85 -9.45 4.10 -7.49
N LEU A 86 -9.63 3.03 -6.70
CA LEU A 86 -10.64 2.98 -5.63
C LEU A 86 -10.39 4.03 -4.54
N PHE A 87 -9.14 4.22 -4.13
CA PHE A 87 -8.77 5.24 -3.16
C PHE A 87 -9.07 6.67 -3.65
N ILE A 88 -8.79 6.97 -4.91
CA ILE A 88 -9.14 8.26 -5.53
C ILE A 88 -10.66 8.43 -5.54
N GLY A 89 -11.42 7.41 -5.94
CA GLY A 89 -12.88 7.41 -5.93
C GLY A 89 -13.47 7.64 -4.54
N TYR A 90 -12.94 6.98 -3.52
CA TYR A 90 -13.35 7.22 -2.13
C TYR A 90 -13.17 8.69 -1.73
N TRP A 91 -12.01 9.28 -2.00
CA TRP A 91 -11.74 10.66 -1.63
C TRP A 91 -12.60 11.65 -2.40
N THR A 92 -12.83 11.43 -3.69
CA THR A 92 -13.71 12.27 -4.52
C THR A 92 -15.11 12.39 -3.90
N ASN A 93 -15.64 11.29 -3.34
CA ASN A 93 -16.96 11.26 -2.75
C ASN A 93 -17.02 11.81 -1.30
N ASN A 94 -15.91 11.75 -0.56
CA ASN A 94 -15.91 12.06 0.88
C ASN A 94 -15.12 13.30 1.28
N LEU A 95 -14.51 13.98 0.32
CA LEU A 95 -13.58 15.08 0.55
C LEU A 95 -14.19 16.22 1.36
N THR A 96 -15.40 16.66 0.99
CA THR A 96 -16.14 17.73 1.67
C THR A 96 -16.75 17.29 3.00
N THR A 97 -16.93 15.99 3.20
CA THR A 97 -17.39 15.42 4.48
C THR A 97 -16.28 15.44 5.52
N ILE A 98 -15.06 15.07 5.11
CA ILE A 98 -13.88 14.95 5.97
C ILE A 98 -13.23 16.31 6.20
N PHE A 99 -13.01 17.09 5.14
CA PHE A 99 -12.41 18.42 5.23
C PHE A 99 -13.45 19.51 5.14
N LYS A 100 -13.51 20.38 6.16
CA LYS A 100 -14.47 21.50 6.22
C LYS A 100 -13.91 22.81 5.66
N ARG A 101 -12.58 22.96 5.65
CA ARG A 101 -11.91 24.18 5.19
C ARG A 101 -11.58 24.07 3.72
N LYS A 102 -11.91 25.12 2.95
CA LYS A 102 -11.59 25.17 1.52
C LYS A 102 -10.11 24.89 1.22
N GLN A 103 -9.22 25.49 1.99
CA GLN A 103 -7.77 25.27 1.82
C GLN A 103 -7.35 23.81 2.03
N ASP A 104 -7.98 23.08 2.98
CA ASP A 104 -7.71 21.65 3.19
C ASP A 104 -8.19 20.84 1.99
N ILE A 105 -9.35 21.20 1.43
CA ILE A 105 -9.92 20.60 0.23
C ILE A 105 -9.01 20.84 -0.99
N ASP A 106 -8.52 22.06 -1.16
CA ASP A 106 -7.62 22.41 -2.28
C ASP A 106 -6.32 21.59 -2.21
N VAL A 107 -5.72 21.45 -1.03
CA VAL A 107 -4.53 20.62 -0.82
C VAL A 107 -4.84 19.14 -1.10
N ALA A 108 -5.95 18.61 -0.59
CA ALA A 108 -6.33 17.22 -0.82
C ALA A 108 -6.60 16.94 -2.31
N ASN A 109 -7.27 17.86 -3.02
CA ASN A 109 -7.46 17.77 -4.47
C ASN A 109 -6.13 17.77 -5.23
N ALA A 110 -5.17 18.59 -4.84
CA ALA A 110 -3.85 18.59 -5.44
C ALA A 110 -3.12 17.25 -5.23
N VAL A 111 -3.23 16.65 -4.03
CA VAL A 111 -2.69 15.30 -3.77
C VAL A 111 -3.33 14.27 -4.68
N LEU A 112 -4.66 14.26 -4.79
CA LEU A 112 -5.40 13.30 -5.64
C LEU A 112 -5.04 13.48 -7.11
N TYR A 113 -4.94 14.72 -7.58
CA TYR A 113 -4.52 15.02 -8.95
C TYR A 113 -3.12 14.46 -9.26
N LEU A 114 -2.16 14.64 -8.35
CA LEU A 114 -0.81 14.08 -8.53
C LEU A 114 -0.82 12.54 -8.49
N MET A 115 -1.68 11.93 -7.67
CA MET A 115 -1.85 10.47 -7.66
C MET A 115 -2.47 9.96 -8.97
N GLU A 116 -3.43 10.67 -9.53
CA GLU A 116 -4.03 10.34 -10.83
C GLU A 116 -2.99 10.44 -11.95
N LYS A 117 -2.19 11.51 -11.95
CA LYS A 117 -1.13 11.77 -12.95
C LYS A 117 0.20 11.08 -12.64
N ARG A 118 0.23 10.13 -11.70
CA ARG A 118 1.46 9.46 -11.21
C ARG A 118 2.37 8.89 -12.29
N HIS A 119 1.79 8.45 -13.42
CA HIS A 119 2.55 7.90 -14.54
C HIS A 119 3.29 8.94 -15.39
N ASN A 120 2.89 10.20 -15.27
CA ASN A 120 3.44 11.34 -16.03
C ASN A 120 4.42 12.17 -15.17
N ILE A 121 4.72 11.72 -13.95
CA ILE A 121 5.61 12.42 -13.03
C ILE A 121 6.94 11.68 -12.95
N ASP A 122 7.98 12.25 -13.53
CA ASP A 122 9.33 11.64 -13.58
C ASP A 122 9.92 11.43 -12.17
N ASN A 123 9.67 12.37 -11.28
CA ASN A 123 10.25 12.36 -9.93
C ASN A 123 9.16 12.28 -8.86
N PHE A 124 8.69 11.06 -8.58
CA PHE A 124 7.63 10.78 -7.60
C PHE A 124 8.21 10.62 -6.18
N ASN A 125 9.01 11.58 -5.72
CA ASN A 125 9.51 11.59 -4.35
C ASN A 125 8.77 12.64 -3.49
N LYS A 126 8.81 12.43 -2.17
CA LYS A 126 8.10 13.27 -1.21
C LYS A 126 8.43 14.76 -1.36
N LYS A 127 9.70 15.10 -1.57
CA LYS A 127 10.16 16.51 -1.63
C LYS A 127 9.60 17.20 -2.88
N ALA A 128 9.68 16.54 -4.05
CA ALA A 128 9.16 17.07 -5.30
C ALA A 128 7.63 17.23 -5.23
N LEU A 129 6.90 16.22 -4.71
CA LEU A 129 5.45 16.28 -4.55
C LEU A 129 5.01 17.43 -3.65
N TYR A 130 5.72 17.68 -2.53
CA TYR A 130 5.42 18.81 -1.64
C TYR A 130 5.62 20.16 -2.31
N ILE A 131 6.64 20.30 -3.17
CA ILE A 131 6.86 21.53 -3.96
C ILE A 131 5.69 21.72 -4.94
N MET A 132 5.31 20.69 -5.69
CA MET A 132 4.19 20.75 -6.63
C MET A 132 2.87 21.13 -5.93
N ILE A 133 2.56 20.48 -4.80
CA ILE A 133 1.34 20.80 -4.03
C ILE A 133 1.37 22.25 -3.54
N ARG A 134 2.51 22.73 -3.05
CA ARG A 134 2.67 24.11 -2.61
C ARG A 134 2.41 25.11 -3.75
N GLU A 135 2.94 24.85 -4.92
CA GLU A 135 2.74 25.72 -6.09
C GLU A 135 1.30 25.71 -6.57
N MET A 136 0.63 24.55 -6.56
CA MET A 136 -0.77 24.42 -6.95
C MET A 136 -1.73 25.09 -5.97
N THR A 137 -1.43 25.11 -4.68
CA THR A 137 -2.39 25.50 -3.62
C THR A 137 -1.97 26.74 -2.82
N ASN A 138 -0.77 27.25 -3.07
CA ASN A 138 -0.14 28.32 -2.28
C ASN A 138 -0.14 28.03 -0.76
N SER A 139 -0.07 26.75 -0.39
CA SER A 139 -0.09 26.30 1.00
C SER A 139 1.31 26.08 1.56
N ASN A 140 1.49 26.33 2.85
CA ASN A 140 2.77 26.07 3.51
C ASN A 140 2.95 24.55 3.79
N THR A 141 4.18 24.14 4.02
CA THR A 141 4.55 22.73 4.25
C THR A 141 3.86 22.12 5.48
N GLN A 142 3.63 22.90 6.53
CA GLN A 142 2.93 22.41 7.73
C GLN A 142 1.47 22.09 7.44
N HIS A 143 0.80 22.95 6.67
CA HIS A 143 -0.58 22.75 6.25
C HIS A 143 -0.70 21.49 5.35
N ILE A 144 0.18 21.36 4.34
CA ILE A 144 0.23 20.18 3.48
C ILE A 144 0.43 18.92 4.32
N THR A 145 1.37 18.93 5.27
CA THR A 145 1.65 17.78 6.13
C THR A 145 0.42 17.38 6.95
N ARG A 146 -0.32 18.36 7.50
CA ARG A 146 -1.55 18.09 8.25
C ARG A 146 -2.58 17.36 7.41
N VAL A 147 -2.88 17.87 6.22
CA VAL A 147 -3.86 17.26 5.30
C VAL A 147 -3.41 15.86 4.87
N VAL A 148 -2.15 15.72 4.45
CA VAL A 148 -1.57 14.43 4.06
C VAL A 148 -1.60 13.42 5.21
N THR A 149 -1.42 13.87 6.46
CA THR A 149 -1.50 12.98 7.64
C THR A 149 -2.90 12.42 7.83
N VAL A 150 -3.94 13.25 7.65
CA VAL A 150 -5.34 12.78 7.68
C VAL A 150 -5.57 11.77 6.55
N MET A 151 -5.16 12.09 5.33
CA MET A 151 -5.31 11.17 4.19
C MET A 151 -4.59 9.84 4.42
N LYS A 152 -3.41 9.85 5.07
CA LYS A 152 -2.68 8.62 5.42
C LYS A 152 -3.41 7.76 6.45
N LYS A 153 -4.05 8.35 7.46
CA LYS A 153 -4.86 7.59 8.41
C LYS A 153 -5.99 6.86 7.70
N HIS A 154 -6.71 7.54 6.83
CA HIS A 154 -7.74 6.91 6.00
C HIS A 154 -7.15 5.82 5.09
N HIS A 155 -5.98 6.06 4.48
CA HIS A 155 -5.32 5.08 3.64
C HIS A 155 -5.05 3.75 4.37
N VAL A 156 -4.56 3.80 5.61
CA VAL A 156 -4.30 2.59 6.40
C VAL A 156 -5.56 1.75 6.58
N ASN A 157 -6.67 2.39 6.93
CA ASN A 157 -7.95 1.72 7.15
C ASN A 157 -8.56 1.19 5.85
N LEU A 158 -8.54 2.01 4.79
CA LEU A 158 -9.03 1.61 3.48
C LEU A 158 -8.21 0.47 2.88
N GLN A 159 -6.89 0.50 3.06
CA GLN A 159 -6.02 -0.59 2.63
C GLN A 159 -6.30 -1.88 3.39
N TYR A 160 -6.52 -1.80 4.70
CA TYR A 160 -6.91 -2.96 5.51
C TYR A 160 -8.24 -3.54 5.02
N ASN A 161 -9.25 -2.70 4.80
CA ASN A 161 -10.55 -3.14 4.29
C ASN A 161 -10.41 -3.76 2.89
N TYR A 162 -9.69 -3.12 1.97
CA TYR A 162 -9.45 -3.67 0.64
C TYR A 162 -8.77 -5.03 0.67
N LEU A 163 -7.78 -5.19 1.54
CA LEU A 163 -7.06 -6.45 1.69
C LEU A 163 -7.91 -7.57 2.32
N THR A 164 -8.89 -7.23 3.13
CA THR A 164 -9.75 -8.22 3.82
C THR A 164 -11.01 -8.56 3.05
N THR A 165 -11.62 -7.58 2.36
CA THR A 165 -12.92 -7.74 1.69
C THR A 165 -12.84 -7.69 0.17
N GLY A 166 -11.70 -7.24 -0.40
CA GLY A 166 -11.54 -6.99 -1.84
C GLY A 166 -12.24 -5.70 -2.31
N SER A 167 -12.79 -4.90 -1.40
CA SER A 167 -13.53 -3.68 -1.73
C SER A 167 -13.22 -2.55 -0.75
N ILE A 168 -13.53 -1.32 -1.16
CA ILE A 168 -13.45 -0.13 -0.31
C ILE A 168 -14.86 0.38 -0.10
N GLU A 169 -15.23 0.70 1.16
CA GLU A 169 -16.46 1.41 1.45
C GLU A 169 -16.44 2.78 0.76
N THR A 170 -17.48 3.06 -0.02
CA THR A 170 -17.55 4.29 -0.83
C THR A 170 -17.94 5.51 -0.01
N LYS A 171 -18.51 5.33 1.19
CA LYS A 171 -18.97 6.42 2.06
C LYS A 171 -18.24 6.37 3.40
N PHE A 172 -17.80 7.51 3.86
CA PHE A 172 -17.30 7.69 5.21
C PHE A 172 -18.48 7.70 6.19
N THR A 173 -18.56 6.70 7.06
CA THR A 173 -19.68 6.50 8.00
C THR A 173 -19.42 7.05 9.40
N GLY A 174 -18.36 7.83 9.62
CA GLY A 174 -18.06 8.43 10.93
C GLY A 174 -16.83 7.84 11.62
N SER A 175 -16.45 8.39 12.77
CA SER A 175 -15.14 8.37 13.40
C SER A 175 -14.37 7.05 13.33
N TRP A 176 -13.15 7.15 12.82
CA TRP A 176 -12.09 6.14 12.92
C TRP A 176 -11.32 6.26 14.26
N ASP A 177 -11.96 6.85 15.31
CA ASP A 177 -11.27 7.24 16.55
C ASP A 177 -11.03 6.07 17.53
N ASN A 178 -11.25 4.83 17.12
CA ASN A 178 -11.10 3.65 17.97
C ASN A 178 -10.20 2.56 17.36
N LEU A 179 -9.02 2.94 16.82
CA LEU A 179 -7.96 1.93 16.61
C LEU A 179 -6.60 2.53 16.94
#